data_386d847bb7049d616315f442dc752ebd
#
_entry.id   386d847bb7049d616315f442dc752ebd
#
_cell.length_a   1.000
_cell.length_b   1.000
_cell.length_c   1.000
_cell.angle_alpha   90.00
_cell.angle_beta   90.00
_cell.angle_gamma   90.00
#
_symmetry.space_group_name_H-M   'P 1'
#
loop_
_entity.id
_entity.type
_entity.pdbx_description
1 polymer ?
#
loop_
_entity_poly.entity_id
_entity_poly.type
_entity_poly.pdbx_seq_one_letter_code
_entity_poly.pdbx_strand_id
1 'polypeptide(L)'
;MGPKKGAKKAGAVTPLSTSEAPKSEAVKTEDAPKQEEPEQKHSADAKSGEKRKKTDATDEPTKAPRRSGRGAPKAQPSKQQLLNFLLSDSASALCRPDDETEDMKNRGDIRTYSTSVLTPFEELTCAVILSRPISHRLGLRTIRTILNPPYNFTSAQAVQDAGSEKHSQAVWDARTQHKEKTAGEIGMIADVVLEKFTAEGDKEGTRLEKVRTECNKDVEKEREMLKSNIKGLGRTGLDIFFRRVQWQWDAGYPFVDGKSAQSLYKLGLPDEGEELHKLIEQHWEKLERKQFAGEDEKAKKRRAFVIVLERATGADLEGKSEAVVEAAATG
;
A
#
# COMPACT_ATOMS: atom_id res chain seq x y z
N MET A 1 53.99 -53.59 11.27
CA MET A 1 53.32 -54.40 12.25
C MET A 1 51.84 -54.05 12.31
N GLY A 2 51.05 -54.81 11.65
CA GLY A 2 49.59 -54.85 11.86
C GLY A 2 49.30 -56.10 12.75
N PRO A 3 48.06 -56.61 12.80
CA PRO A 3 46.73 -56.08 12.91
C PRO A 3 45.91 -56.81 14.04
N LYS A 4 44.59 -56.48 14.20
CA LYS A 4 43.52 -57.46 14.61
C LYS A 4 42.21 -56.66 14.80
N LYS A 5 41.18 -56.78 13.98
CA LYS A 5 40.11 -57.82 13.79
C LYS A 5 39.38 -58.25 15.05
N GLY A 6 38.06 -58.06 15.04
CA GLY A 6 37.03 -58.70 15.87
C GLY A 6 35.72 -57.90 15.66
N ALA A 7 34.80 -58.27 14.97
CA ALA A 7 33.82 -59.15 14.40
C ALA A 7 32.71 -59.58 15.40
N LYS A 8 31.42 -59.21 14.94
CA LYS A 8 30.15 -59.90 15.15
C LYS A 8 29.42 -59.81 16.48
N LYS A 9 28.14 -59.33 16.45
CA LYS A 9 26.99 -60.21 16.30
C LYS A 9 25.68 -59.43 16.10
N ALA A 10 24.94 -59.89 15.18
CA ALA A 10 23.59 -59.69 14.81
C ALA A 10 22.55 -60.16 15.85
N GLY A 11 21.38 -59.61 15.83
CA GLY A 11 20.20 -60.07 16.52
C GLY A 11 18.96 -59.36 15.96
N ALA A 12 18.37 -59.96 14.94
CA ALA A 12 17.04 -59.69 14.48
C ALA A 12 16.00 -60.32 15.41
N VAL A 13 14.82 -59.75 15.55
CA VAL A 13 13.51 -60.41 15.53
C VAL A 13 12.39 -59.36 15.60
N THR A 14 11.59 -59.25 14.57
CA THR A 14 10.17 -58.87 14.53
C THR A 14 9.35 -60.14 14.92
N PRO A 15 8.00 -60.17 15.11
CA PRO A 15 6.94 -59.26 14.67
C PRO A 15 5.67 -59.16 15.57
N LEU A 16 4.67 -58.44 15.05
CA LEU A 16 3.18 -58.54 15.18
C LEU A 16 2.52 -58.35 16.56
N SER A 17 1.60 -57.41 16.59
CA SER A 17 0.19 -57.71 16.90
C SER A 17 -0.76 -56.60 16.50
N THR A 18 -1.69 -56.95 15.71
CA THR A 18 -2.96 -56.41 15.24
C THR A 18 -3.96 -56.24 16.38
N SER A 19 -4.77 -55.17 16.40
CA SER A 19 -6.19 -55.17 16.77
C SER A 19 -6.74 -53.76 16.54
N GLU A 20 -7.54 -53.59 15.51
CA GLU A 20 -9.00 -53.58 15.49
C GLU A 20 -9.63 -52.30 16.04
N ALA A 21 -10.27 -51.59 15.13
CA ALA A 21 -11.25 -50.51 15.35
C ALA A 21 -12.57 -51.07 15.89
N PRO A 22 -13.41 -50.25 16.46
CA PRO A 22 -14.83 -50.41 16.19
C PRO A 22 -15.45 -49.19 15.50
N LYS A 23 -16.25 -49.53 14.49
CA LYS A 23 -17.34 -48.76 13.91
C LYS A 23 -18.51 -48.69 14.89
N SER A 24 -19.24 -47.65 14.80
CA SER A 24 -20.71 -47.45 14.87
C SER A 24 -20.98 -46.08 15.46
N GLU A 25 -21.96 -45.29 15.16
CA GLU A 25 -23.17 -45.46 14.35
C GLU A 25 -23.71 -44.04 14.06
N ALA A 26 -24.38 -43.88 12.96
CA ALA A 26 -25.09 -42.68 12.55
C ALA A 26 -26.38 -42.55 13.39
N VAL A 27 -26.66 -41.32 13.88
CA VAL A 27 -28.03 -40.92 14.26
C VAL A 27 -28.38 -39.68 13.48
N LYS A 28 -29.38 -39.87 12.61
CA LYS A 28 -30.20 -38.80 12.01
C LYS A 28 -31.26 -38.38 13.01
N THR A 29 -31.56 -37.10 13.00
CA THR A 29 -32.92 -36.48 13.11
C THR A 29 -32.68 -34.99 13.10
N GLU A 30 -33.15 -34.25 12.07
CA GLU A 30 -34.46 -33.51 11.97
C GLU A 30 -34.57 -32.49 13.08
N ASP A 31 -34.61 -31.18 12.82
CA ASP A 31 -35.68 -30.40 12.23
C ASP A 31 -35.26 -28.91 12.16
N ALA A 32 -35.60 -28.24 11.09
CA ALA A 32 -35.56 -26.78 10.97
C ALA A 32 -36.88 -26.21 11.52
N PRO A 33 -36.92 -24.94 11.95
CA PRO A 33 -37.87 -24.11 11.27
C PRO A 33 -37.31 -22.76 10.77
N LYS A 34 -37.69 -22.47 9.53
CA LYS A 34 -37.84 -21.16 8.92
C LYS A 34 -38.60 -20.22 9.83
N GLN A 35 -38.16 -18.99 9.98
CA GLN A 35 -39.05 -17.87 10.21
C GLN A 35 -38.76 -16.74 9.20
N GLU A 36 -39.88 -16.40 8.64
CA GLU A 36 -40.20 -15.50 7.54
C GLU A 36 -39.95 -14.03 7.89
N GLU A 37 -39.62 -13.27 6.86
CA GLU A 37 -39.83 -11.82 6.78
C GLU A 37 -41.31 -11.48 6.94
N PRO A 38 -41.63 -10.26 7.33
CA PRO A 38 -42.78 -9.62 6.72
C PRO A 38 -42.42 -8.36 5.93
N GLU A 39 -42.67 -8.43 4.65
CA GLU A 39 -43.03 -7.28 3.82
C GLU A 39 -44.24 -6.56 4.43
N GLN A 40 -44.19 -5.24 4.49
CA GLN A 40 -45.42 -4.43 4.47
C GLN A 40 -45.33 -3.36 3.40
N LYS A 41 -46.16 -3.58 2.42
CA LYS A 41 -46.63 -2.64 1.40
C LYS A 41 -47.77 -1.79 1.93
N HIS A 42 -47.91 -0.61 1.29
CA HIS A 42 -49.10 0.27 1.12
C HIS A 42 -49.51 1.11 2.34
N SER A 43 -49.87 2.35 2.17
CA SER A 43 -50.73 2.95 1.17
C SER A 43 -50.63 4.47 1.17
N ALA A 44 -50.87 5.04 0.01
CA ALA A 44 -51.20 6.44 -0.21
C ALA A 44 -52.51 6.82 0.49
N ASP A 45 -52.60 8.04 1.01
CA ASP A 45 -53.85 8.79 0.89
C ASP A 45 -53.60 10.29 0.88
N ALA A 46 -54.29 10.91 -0.05
CA ALA A 46 -54.36 12.34 -0.33
C ALA A 46 -55.54 12.94 0.45
N LYS A 47 -55.35 14.22 0.88
CA LYS A 47 -56.45 15.23 0.85
C LYS A 47 -55.88 16.55 1.39
N SER A 48 -55.90 17.55 0.53
CA SER A 48 -56.79 18.70 0.40
C SER A 48 -56.62 19.68 1.55
N GLY A 49 -55.99 20.85 1.37
CA GLY A 49 -56.64 21.95 0.67
C GLY A 49 -57.15 22.97 1.68
N GLU A 50 -56.46 24.10 1.85
CA GLU A 50 -57.22 25.33 2.17
C GLU A 50 -56.44 26.58 1.75
N LYS A 51 -57.06 27.31 0.83
CA LYS A 51 -56.71 28.67 0.42
C LYS A 51 -56.99 29.64 1.58
N ARG A 52 -56.04 30.52 1.88
CA ARG A 52 -56.40 31.82 2.51
C ARG A 52 -55.80 32.98 1.72
N LYS A 53 -56.66 33.90 1.47
CA LYS A 53 -56.62 35.10 0.66
C LYS A 53 -55.60 36.13 1.12
N LYS A 54 -55.16 36.89 0.10
CA LYS A 54 -54.59 38.22 0.02
C LYS A 54 -55.02 39.17 1.14
N THR A 55 -54.06 39.97 1.62
CA THR A 55 -54.26 41.37 1.92
C THR A 55 -53.00 42.18 1.52
N ASP A 56 -53.25 43.37 1.06
CA ASP A 56 -52.53 44.34 0.33
C ASP A 56 -51.22 44.88 0.93
N ALA A 57 -50.35 45.23 0.03
CA ALA A 57 -49.52 46.42 -0.15
C ALA A 57 -49.01 47.20 1.05
N THR A 58 -47.68 47.25 1.21
CA THR A 58 -46.96 48.48 1.50
C THR A 58 -45.58 48.43 0.82
N ASP A 59 -45.29 49.47 0.06
CA ASP A 59 -44.01 49.75 -0.58
C ASP A 59 -42.87 49.89 0.44
N GLU A 60 -41.79 49.14 0.24
CA GLU A 60 -40.46 49.47 0.72
C GLU A 60 -39.40 49.09 -0.32
N PRO A 61 -38.29 49.83 -0.41
CA PRO A 61 -37.44 49.81 -1.58
C PRO A 61 -36.61 48.53 -1.68
N THR A 62 -36.64 47.96 -2.88
CA THR A 62 -35.82 46.82 -3.33
C THR A 62 -34.34 47.05 -2.98
N LYS A 63 -33.86 46.35 -1.97
CA LYS A 63 -32.41 46.13 -1.77
C LYS A 63 -31.86 45.36 -2.96
N ALA A 64 -30.98 45.99 -3.71
CA ALA A 64 -30.20 45.38 -4.76
C ALA A 64 -29.59 44.02 -4.28
N PRO A 65 -29.60 42.98 -5.08
CA PRO A 65 -28.94 41.72 -4.70
C PRO A 65 -27.47 42.00 -4.44
N ARG A 66 -27.01 41.74 -3.21
CA ARG A 66 -25.59 41.71 -2.90
C ARG A 66 -24.96 40.69 -3.87
N ARG A 67 -24.21 41.18 -4.85
CA ARG A 67 -23.26 40.38 -5.61
C ARG A 67 -22.36 39.70 -4.60
N SER A 68 -22.58 38.43 -4.34
CA SER A 68 -21.57 37.60 -3.71
C SER A 68 -20.32 37.73 -4.56
N GLY A 69 -19.28 38.35 -3.98
CA GLY A 69 -17.98 38.45 -4.64
C GLY A 69 -17.54 37.05 -5.02
N ARG A 70 -17.67 36.69 -6.29
CA ARG A 70 -16.89 35.58 -6.85
C ARG A 70 -15.45 36.00 -6.68
N GLY A 71 -14.75 35.34 -5.76
CA GLY A 71 -13.30 35.48 -5.63
C GLY A 71 -12.69 35.33 -7.03
N ALA A 72 -11.66 36.11 -7.32
CA ALA A 72 -10.92 35.97 -8.57
C ALA A 72 -10.60 34.47 -8.80
N PRO A 73 -10.69 33.97 -10.04
CA PRO A 73 -10.35 32.59 -10.31
C PRO A 73 -8.95 32.30 -9.79
N LYS A 74 -8.81 31.33 -8.88
CA LYS A 74 -7.51 30.92 -8.36
C LYS A 74 -6.62 30.54 -9.56
N ALA A 75 -5.41 31.08 -9.60
CA ALA A 75 -4.46 30.76 -10.65
C ALA A 75 -4.21 29.24 -10.65
N GLN A 76 -4.46 28.61 -11.79
CA GLN A 76 -4.14 27.18 -11.96
C GLN A 76 -2.66 27.06 -12.32
N PRO A 77 -1.88 26.23 -11.60
CA PRO A 77 -0.48 26.02 -11.95
C PRO A 77 -0.35 25.28 -13.28
N SER A 78 0.72 25.53 -14.00
CA SER A 78 1.08 24.71 -15.16
C SER A 78 1.47 23.30 -14.72
N LYS A 79 1.38 22.33 -15.64
CA LYS A 79 1.83 20.95 -15.37
C LYS A 79 3.30 20.89 -14.93
N GLN A 80 4.15 21.76 -15.49
CA GLN A 80 5.55 21.87 -15.08
C GLN A 80 5.70 22.35 -13.62
N GLN A 81 4.93 23.36 -13.21
CA GLN A 81 4.94 23.83 -11.82
C GLN A 81 4.46 22.76 -10.85
N LEU A 82 3.41 22.02 -11.21
CA LEU A 82 2.93 20.87 -10.42
C LEU A 82 4.01 19.79 -10.28
N LEU A 83 4.66 19.38 -11.38
CA LEU A 83 5.73 18.41 -11.34
C LEU A 83 6.91 18.90 -10.46
N ASN A 84 7.35 20.14 -10.65
CA ASN A 84 8.41 20.74 -9.84
C ASN A 84 8.05 20.75 -8.36
N PHE A 85 6.84 21.17 -8.04
CA PHE A 85 6.38 21.19 -6.66
C PHE A 85 6.32 19.77 -6.07
N LEU A 86 5.70 18.82 -6.78
CA LEU A 86 5.62 17.43 -6.31
C LEU A 86 7.01 16.79 -6.14
N LEU A 87 8.01 17.21 -6.89
CA LEU A 87 9.37 16.71 -6.77
C LEU A 87 10.21 17.48 -5.75
N SER A 88 9.74 18.60 -5.23
CA SER A 88 10.45 19.40 -4.22
C SER A 88 10.26 18.86 -2.81
N ASP A 89 11.17 19.21 -1.90
CA ASP A 89 11.04 18.87 -0.48
C ASP A 89 9.82 19.53 0.17
N SER A 90 9.41 20.69 -0.34
CA SER A 90 8.25 21.44 0.15
C SER A 90 6.93 20.67 0.01
N ALA A 91 6.79 19.81 -1.00
CA ALA A 91 5.61 18.98 -1.19
C ALA A 91 5.45 17.91 -0.11
N SER A 92 6.55 17.47 0.50
CA SER A 92 6.56 16.33 1.42
C SER A 92 5.56 16.47 2.56
N ALA A 93 5.42 17.66 3.15
CA ALA A 93 4.50 17.89 4.27
C ALA A 93 3.01 17.81 3.86
N LEU A 94 2.69 18.11 2.59
CA LEU A 94 1.33 18.00 2.08
C LEU A 94 0.97 16.57 1.62
N CYS A 95 1.99 15.76 1.33
CA CYS A 95 1.82 14.44 0.73
C CYS A 95 1.93 13.28 1.74
N ARG A 96 2.01 13.59 3.03
CA ARG A 96 2.09 12.60 4.11
C ARG A 96 1.28 13.03 5.33
N PRO A 97 0.96 12.11 6.25
CA PRO A 97 0.29 12.44 7.51
C PRO A 97 1.15 13.35 8.40
N ASP A 98 0.47 14.20 9.17
CA ASP A 98 1.14 15.15 10.07
C ASP A 98 1.95 14.45 11.17
N ASP A 99 1.46 13.29 11.68
CA ASP A 99 2.19 12.48 12.67
C ASP A 99 3.49 11.88 12.12
N GLU A 100 3.60 11.65 10.82
CA GLU A 100 4.88 11.25 10.20
C GLU A 100 5.86 12.42 10.19
N THR A 101 5.38 13.60 9.87
CA THR A 101 6.22 14.82 9.90
C THR A 101 6.73 15.11 11.31
N GLU A 102 5.90 14.89 12.32
CA GLU A 102 6.24 15.06 13.73
C GLU A 102 7.25 14.00 14.19
N ASP A 103 7.04 12.74 13.84
CA ASP A 103 7.98 11.65 14.12
C ASP A 103 9.37 11.93 13.54
N MET A 104 9.46 12.38 12.30
CA MET A 104 10.72 12.73 11.64
C MET A 104 11.45 13.88 12.35
N LYS A 105 10.71 14.89 12.82
CA LYS A 105 11.30 16.00 13.61
C LYS A 105 11.86 15.51 14.94
N ASN A 106 11.14 14.60 15.61
CA ASN A 106 11.50 14.13 16.96
C ASN A 106 12.59 13.06 16.98
N ARG A 107 12.63 12.21 15.95
CA ARG A 107 13.50 11.03 15.89
C ARG A 107 14.68 11.17 14.92
N GLY A 108 14.68 12.25 14.11
CA GLY A 108 15.73 12.51 13.12
C GLY A 108 15.58 11.63 11.88
N ASP A 109 16.70 11.05 11.43
CA ASP A 109 16.73 10.23 10.20
C ASP A 109 16.11 8.85 10.46
N ILE A 110 14.84 8.74 10.17
CA ILE A 110 14.06 7.49 10.24
C ILE A 110 13.62 7.02 8.86
N ARG A 111 13.55 5.70 8.68
CA ARG A 111 13.00 5.10 7.47
C ARG A 111 11.49 5.27 7.44
N THR A 112 10.98 5.82 6.34
CA THR A 112 9.55 5.99 6.11
C THR A 112 9.16 5.52 4.71
N TYR A 113 7.91 5.17 4.52
CA TYR A 113 7.38 4.85 3.19
C TYR A 113 7.41 6.07 2.26
N SER A 114 7.18 7.27 2.81
CA SER A 114 7.00 8.50 2.02
C SER A 114 8.31 9.08 1.49
N THR A 115 9.44 8.87 2.17
CA THR A 115 10.71 9.55 1.84
C THR A 115 11.89 8.63 1.60
N SER A 116 11.87 7.41 2.16
CA SER A 116 13.03 6.52 2.06
C SER A 116 13.06 5.76 0.73
N VAL A 117 14.27 5.42 0.32
CA VAL A 117 14.51 4.44 -0.74
C VAL A 117 14.40 3.07 -0.10
N LEU A 118 13.37 2.32 -0.46
CA LEU A 118 13.08 1.01 0.09
C LEU A 118 13.55 -0.10 -0.86
N THR A 119 13.99 -1.22 -0.30
CA THR A 119 14.31 -2.43 -1.06
C THR A 119 13.04 -3.11 -1.57
N PRO A 120 13.09 -3.99 -2.58
CA PRO A 120 11.92 -4.75 -3.01
C PRO A 120 11.22 -5.54 -1.89
N PHE A 121 11.97 -6.08 -0.93
CA PHE A 121 11.38 -6.72 0.25
C PHE A 121 10.60 -5.75 1.13
N GLU A 122 11.18 -4.59 1.43
CA GLU A 122 10.49 -3.55 2.20
C GLU A 122 9.25 -3.05 1.46
N GLU A 123 9.31 -2.84 0.14
CA GLU A 123 8.16 -2.43 -0.68
C GLU A 123 7.05 -3.50 -0.66
N LEU A 124 7.40 -4.79 -0.71
CA LEU A 124 6.44 -5.89 -0.62
C LEU A 124 5.74 -5.91 0.75
N THR A 125 6.51 -5.78 1.82
CA THR A 125 5.98 -5.71 3.19
C THR A 125 5.06 -4.50 3.37
N CYS A 126 5.48 -3.33 2.88
CA CYS A 126 4.67 -2.11 2.89
C CYS A 126 3.36 -2.30 2.11
N ALA A 127 3.42 -2.92 0.94
CA ALA A 127 2.24 -3.16 0.10
C ALA A 127 1.20 -4.06 0.79
N VAL A 128 1.65 -5.12 1.48
CA VAL A 128 0.75 -5.97 2.26
C VAL A 128 0.10 -5.19 3.41
N ILE A 129 0.84 -4.34 4.12
CA ILE A 129 0.30 -3.52 5.21
C ILE A 129 -0.71 -2.48 4.67
N LEU A 130 -0.35 -1.76 3.61
CA LEU A 130 -1.18 -0.68 3.06
C LEU A 130 -2.41 -1.17 2.28
N SER A 131 -2.42 -2.43 1.84
CA SER A 131 -3.58 -3.03 1.17
C SER A 131 -4.69 -3.45 2.12
N ARG A 132 -4.47 -3.37 3.42
CA ARG A 132 -5.45 -3.76 4.45
C ARG A 132 -6.54 -2.71 4.61
N PRO A 133 -7.71 -3.09 5.14
CA PRO A 133 -8.80 -2.16 5.45
C PRO A 133 -8.49 -1.35 6.74
N ILE A 134 -7.39 -0.62 6.73
CA ILE A 134 -6.97 0.30 7.79
C ILE A 134 -6.75 1.69 7.18
N SER A 135 -6.78 2.74 8.01
CA SER A 135 -6.50 4.07 7.50
C SER A 135 -5.07 4.18 6.99
N HIS A 136 -4.84 5.00 5.96
CA HIS A 136 -3.52 5.29 5.40
C HIS A 136 -2.52 5.70 6.50
N ARG A 137 -2.92 6.62 7.37
CA ARG A 137 -2.13 7.08 8.51
C ARG A 137 -1.68 5.93 9.42
N LEU A 138 -2.60 4.99 9.72
CA LEU A 138 -2.29 3.83 10.55
C LEU A 138 -1.32 2.87 9.85
N GLY A 139 -1.49 2.66 8.55
CA GLY A 139 -0.57 1.86 7.73
C GLY A 139 0.83 2.45 7.73
N LEU A 140 0.97 3.75 7.44
CA LEU A 140 2.27 4.43 7.45
C LEU A 140 2.94 4.42 8.83
N ARG A 141 2.17 4.58 9.91
CA ARG A 141 2.71 4.44 11.27
C ARG A 141 3.21 3.03 11.54
N THR A 142 2.48 2.01 11.10
CA THR A 142 2.92 0.62 11.24
C THR A 142 4.25 0.39 10.51
N ILE A 143 4.38 0.87 9.28
CA ILE A 143 5.62 0.79 8.50
C ILE A 143 6.77 1.49 9.22
N ARG A 144 6.59 2.73 9.66
CA ARG A 144 7.63 3.47 10.41
C ARG A 144 8.07 2.72 11.66
N THR A 145 7.14 2.06 12.36
CA THR A 145 7.47 1.29 13.55
C THR A 145 8.33 0.09 13.21
N ILE A 146 7.96 -0.71 12.22
CA ILE A 146 8.67 -1.96 11.92
C ILE A 146 10.01 -1.74 11.21
N LEU A 147 10.17 -0.69 10.40
CA LEU A 147 11.40 -0.44 9.65
C LEU A 147 12.50 0.24 10.47
N ASN A 148 12.20 0.70 11.68
CA ASN A 148 13.13 1.46 12.51
C ASN A 148 13.42 0.75 13.84
N PRO A 149 14.49 1.15 14.58
CA PRO A 149 14.75 0.64 15.91
C PRO A 149 13.53 0.75 16.84
N PRO A 150 13.29 -0.28 17.67
CA PRO A 150 14.16 -1.43 17.96
C PRO A 150 13.97 -2.64 17.02
N TYR A 151 13.11 -2.57 16.01
CA TYR A 151 12.70 -3.72 15.20
C TYR A 151 13.59 -3.92 13.98
N ASN A 152 13.80 -2.89 13.15
CA ASN A 152 14.63 -2.92 11.93
C ASN A 152 14.30 -4.07 10.97
N PHE A 153 13.00 -4.28 10.66
CA PHE A 153 12.55 -5.31 9.73
C PHE A 153 12.82 -4.89 8.27
N THR A 154 14.10 -4.69 7.93
CA THR A 154 14.55 -4.16 6.64
C THR A 154 14.99 -5.23 5.65
N SER A 155 15.08 -6.49 6.09
CA SER A 155 15.39 -7.67 5.27
C SER A 155 14.56 -8.87 5.72
N ALA A 156 14.36 -9.84 4.84
CA ALA A 156 13.67 -11.07 5.21
C ALA A 156 14.41 -11.83 6.31
N GLN A 157 15.76 -11.84 6.27
CA GLN A 157 16.57 -12.45 7.32
C GLN A 157 16.39 -11.75 8.67
N ALA A 158 16.40 -10.41 8.69
CA ALA A 158 16.19 -9.66 9.94
C ALA A 158 14.82 -9.92 10.56
N VAL A 159 13.78 -10.09 9.73
CA VAL A 159 12.44 -10.47 10.20
C VAL A 159 12.46 -11.89 10.78
N GLN A 160 13.04 -12.86 10.07
CA GLN A 160 13.12 -14.25 10.53
C GLN A 160 13.88 -14.36 11.86
N ASP A 161 15.04 -13.70 11.98
CA ASP A 161 15.86 -13.68 13.18
C ASP A 161 15.16 -13.04 14.38
N ALA A 162 14.28 -12.08 14.12
CA ALA A 162 13.51 -11.42 15.17
C ALA A 162 12.51 -12.35 15.87
N GLY A 163 11.91 -13.27 15.11
CA GLY A 163 10.95 -14.24 15.62
C GLY A 163 9.56 -13.66 15.92
N SER A 164 8.60 -14.54 16.15
CA SER A 164 7.17 -14.22 16.27
C SER A 164 6.82 -13.29 17.45
N GLU A 165 7.58 -13.37 18.54
CA GLU A 165 7.38 -12.51 19.70
C GLU A 165 7.67 -11.04 19.36
N LYS A 166 8.81 -10.77 18.70
CA LYS A 166 9.13 -9.42 18.23
C LYS A 166 8.18 -8.92 17.14
N HIS A 167 7.70 -9.80 16.24
CA HIS A 167 6.68 -9.40 15.27
C HIS A 167 5.41 -8.93 15.97
N SER A 168 4.96 -9.68 17.00
CA SER A 168 3.82 -9.32 17.81
C SER A 168 4.03 -7.99 18.54
N GLN A 169 5.18 -7.82 19.19
CA GLN A 169 5.51 -6.57 19.89
C GLN A 169 5.51 -5.36 18.94
N ALA A 170 6.12 -5.50 17.76
CA ALA A 170 6.18 -4.43 16.76
C ALA A 170 4.80 -3.92 16.34
N VAL A 171 3.86 -4.82 16.06
CA VAL A 171 2.50 -4.44 15.68
C VAL A 171 1.66 -3.91 16.86
N TRP A 172 1.99 -4.30 18.10
CA TRP A 172 1.42 -3.72 19.30
C TRP A 172 1.89 -2.28 19.50
N ASP A 173 3.20 -2.02 19.38
CA ASP A 173 3.78 -0.69 19.51
C ASP A 173 3.31 0.25 18.40
N ALA A 174 3.13 -0.26 17.19
CA ALA A 174 2.51 0.47 16.09
C ALA A 174 1.03 0.80 16.32
N ARG A 175 0.40 0.17 17.32
CA ARG A 175 -1.04 0.27 17.61
C ARG A 175 -1.92 -0.01 16.39
N THR A 176 -1.45 -0.93 15.51
CA THR A 176 -2.21 -1.30 14.32
C THR A 176 -3.46 -2.12 14.65
N GLN A 177 -4.37 -2.22 13.68
CA GLN A 177 -5.51 -3.14 13.77
C GLN A 177 -5.10 -4.54 13.31
N HIS A 178 -5.86 -5.56 13.72
CA HIS A 178 -5.60 -6.97 13.35
C HIS A 178 -4.17 -7.44 13.65
N LYS A 179 -3.70 -7.12 14.86
CA LYS A 179 -2.29 -7.29 15.29
C LYS A 179 -1.76 -8.69 15.04
N GLU A 180 -2.43 -9.73 15.55
CA GLU A 180 -1.99 -11.12 15.41
C GLU A 180 -1.86 -11.54 13.94
N LYS A 181 -2.86 -11.19 13.12
CA LYS A 181 -2.80 -11.46 11.68
C LYS A 181 -1.65 -10.72 11.01
N THR A 182 -1.41 -9.44 11.39
CA THR A 182 -0.33 -8.64 10.83
C THR A 182 1.04 -9.20 11.20
N ALA A 183 1.24 -9.55 12.47
CA ALA A 183 2.48 -10.15 12.95
C ALA A 183 2.79 -11.48 12.23
N GLY A 184 1.78 -12.36 12.12
CA GLY A 184 1.92 -13.62 11.41
C GLY A 184 2.22 -13.45 9.92
N GLU A 185 1.59 -12.49 9.25
CA GLU A 185 1.86 -12.24 7.82
C GLU A 185 3.24 -11.65 7.58
N ILE A 186 3.76 -10.78 8.46
CA ILE A 186 5.13 -10.27 8.37
C ILE A 186 6.14 -11.44 8.42
N GLY A 187 5.99 -12.36 9.36
CA GLY A 187 6.83 -13.55 9.44
C GLY A 187 6.72 -14.45 8.20
N MET A 188 5.49 -14.75 7.77
CA MET A 188 5.27 -15.58 6.56
C MET A 188 5.83 -14.97 5.29
N ILE A 189 5.80 -13.64 5.12
CA ILE A 189 6.44 -12.97 3.98
C ILE A 189 7.94 -13.23 3.99
N ALA A 190 8.60 -13.08 5.15
CA ALA A 190 10.03 -13.32 5.29
C ALA A 190 10.41 -14.77 4.96
N ASP A 191 9.67 -15.74 5.50
CA ASP A 191 9.90 -17.16 5.24
C ASP A 191 9.78 -17.48 3.75
N VAL A 192 8.71 -17.01 3.08
CA VAL A 192 8.51 -17.23 1.64
C VAL A 192 9.60 -16.55 0.80
N VAL A 193 10.01 -15.35 1.18
CA VAL A 193 11.07 -14.63 0.47
C VAL A 193 12.38 -15.38 0.55
N LEU A 194 12.79 -15.82 1.72
CA LEU A 194 14.03 -16.58 1.90
C LEU A 194 13.99 -17.93 1.18
N GLU A 195 12.88 -18.63 1.26
CA GLU A 195 12.72 -19.95 0.65
C GLU A 195 12.64 -19.90 -0.89
N LYS A 196 11.83 -18.95 -1.43
CA LYS A 196 11.42 -18.99 -2.83
C LYS A 196 11.95 -17.86 -3.70
N PHE A 197 12.16 -16.66 -3.14
CA PHE A 197 12.41 -15.47 -3.95
C PHE A 197 13.85 -14.96 -3.88
N THR A 198 14.66 -15.53 -3.01
CA THR A 198 16.05 -15.14 -2.79
C THR A 198 16.99 -15.89 -3.72
N ALA A 199 17.85 -15.17 -4.44
CA ALA A 199 18.90 -15.75 -5.27
C ALA A 199 20.17 -16.02 -4.45
N GLU A 200 21.04 -16.87 -5.01
CA GLU A 200 22.36 -17.10 -4.46
C GLU A 200 23.15 -15.78 -4.41
N GLY A 201 23.62 -15.39 -3.22
CA GLY A 201 24.30 -14.11 -3.01
C GLY A 201 23.43 -12.98 -2.41
N ASP A 202 22.11 -13.14 -2.29
CA ASP A 202 21.24 -12.26 -1.50
C ASP A 202 20.81 -12.92 -0.19
N LYS A 203 21.77 -13.13 0.71
CA LYS A 203 21.51 -13.82 1.99
C LYS A 203 20.47 -13.14 2.86
N GLU A 204 20.33 -11.84 2.71
CA GLU A 204 19.39 -11.03 3.46
C GLU A 204 17.95 -11.11 2.92
N GLY A 205 17.77 -11.56 1.67
CA GLY A 205 16.45 -11.62 1.03
C GLY A 205 15.82 -10.25 0.79
N THR A 206 16.62 -9.30 0.26
CA THR A 206 16.16 -7.92 0.05
C THR A 206 15.68 -7.63 -1.37
N ARG A 207 16.15 -8.38 -2.37
CA ARG A 207 16.03 -8.02 -3.80
C ARG A 207 14.95 -8.76 -4.56
N LEU A 208 14.47 -9.91 -4.06
CA LEU A 208 13.45 -10.76 -4.70
C LEU A 208 13.86 -11.21 -6.12
N GLU A 209 15.13 -11.45 -6.36
CA GLU A 209 15.67 -11.67 -7.72
C GLU A 209 15.06 -12.86 -8.46
N LYS A 210 14.71 -13.95 -7.73
CA LYS A 210 14.08 -15.12 -8.37
C LYS A 210 12.72 -14.81 -8.95
N VAL A 211 11.95 -13.88 -8.37
CA VAL A 211 10.69 -13.43 -8.97
C VAL A 211 10.94 -12.90 -10.38
N ARG A 212 12.01 -12.10 -10.56
CA ARG A 212 12.38 -11.52 -11.84
C ARG A 212 12.91 -12.56 -12.81
N THR A 213 13.82 -13.42 -12.35
CA THR A 213 14.51 -14.39 -13.22
C THR A 213 13.62 -15.55 -13.65
N GLU A 214 12.85 -16.11 -12.76
CA GLU A 214 11.95 -17.24 -13.06
C GLU A 214 10.75 -16.84 -13.92
N CYS A 215 10.29 -15.59 -13.77
CA CYS A 215 9.23 -15.02 -14.61
C CYS A 215 9.76 -14.43 -15.93
N ASN A 216 11.07 -14.46 -16.20
CA ASN A 216 11.67 -13.80 -17.35
C ASN A 216 11.31 -12.33 -17.50
N LYS A 217 11.11 -11.64 -16.37
CA LYS A 217 10.67 -10.23 -16.28
C LYS A 217 9.28 -9.98 -16.91
N ASP A 218 8.46 -11.00 -17.02
CA ASP A 218 7.07 -10.89 -17.44
C ASP A 218 6.23 -10.46 -16.25
N VAL A 219 5.68 -9.25 -16.30
CA VAL A 219 4.98 -8.61 -15.18
C VAL A 219 3.76 -9.39 -14.72
N GLU A 220 2.99 -9.99 -15.65
CA GLU A 220 1.80 -10.76 -15.28
C GLU A 220 2.18 -12.05 -14.55
N LYS A 221 3.26 -12.70 -14.97
CA LYS A 221 3.79 -13.87 -14.25
C LYS A 221 4.37 -13.50 -12.89
N GLU A 222 5.08 -12.36 -12.79
CA GLU A 222 5.57 -11.84 -11.51
C GLU A 222 4.40 -11.56 -10.54
N ARG A 223 3.34 -10.94 -11.04
CA ARG A 223 2.12 -10.68 -10.26
C ARG A 223 1.46 -11.97 -9.76
N GLU A 224 1.34 -12.97 -10.63
CA GLU A 224 0.75 -14.26 -10.25
C GLU A 224 1.66 -15.05 -9.29
N MET A 225 2.96 -15.04 -9.49
CA MET A 225 3.93 -15.66 -8.58
C MET A 225 3.85 -15.04 -7.19
N LEU A 226 3.85 -13.72 -7.08
CA LEU A 226 3.73 -13.02 -5.79
C LEU A 226 2.38 -13.32 -5.13
N LYS A 227 1.28 -13.24 -5.88
CA LYS A 227 -0.07 -13.46 -5.38
C LYS A 227 -0.29 -14.88 -4.86
N SER A 228 0.23 -15.87 -5.57
CA SER A 228 0.06 -17.28 -5.19
C SER A 228 0.89 -17.70 -3.98
N ASN A 229 2.01 -17.04 -3.73
CA ASN A 229 2.93 -17.37 -2.64
C ASN A 229 2.77 -16.48 -1.41
N ILE A 230 2.38 -15.22 -1.55
CA ILE A 230 2.25 -14.28 -0.42
C ILE A 230 0.80 -14.20 0.04
N LYS A 231 0.52 -14.79 1.18
CA LYS A 231 -0.80 -14.72 1.81
C LYS A 231 -1.17 -13.30 2.18
N GLY A 232 -2.35 -12.87 1.75
CA GLY A 232 -2.85 -11.51 2.01
C GLY A 232 -2.48 -10.48 0.94
N LEU A 233 -1.66 -10.84 -0.03
CA LEU A 233 -1.31 -9.99 -1.17
C LEU A 233 -2.38 -10.15 -2.28
N GLY A 234 -3.40 -9.30 -2.23
CA GLY A 234 -4.43 -9.22 -3.26
C GLY A 234 -4.09 -8.20 -4.36
N ARG A 235 -5.06 -7.93 -5.26
CA ARG A 235 -4.90 -6.97 -6.35
C ARG A 235 -4.38 -5.61 -5.87
N THR A 236 -5.01 -5.04 -4.84
CA THR A 236 -4.59 -3.73 -4.28
C THR A 236 -3.15 -3.75 -3.79
N GLY A 237 -2.73 -4.80 -3.10
CA GLY A 237 -1.35 -4.92 -2.63
C GLY A 237 -0.36 -5.04 -3.79
N LEU A 238 -0.69 -5.83 -4.82
CA LEU A 238 0.12 -5.90 -6.03
C LEU A 238 0.21 -4.54 -6.73
N ASP A 239 -0.88 -3.82 -6.86
CA ASP A 239 -0.88 -2.49 -7.48
C ASP A 239 0.01 -1.50 -6.70
N ILE A 240 -0.03 -1.50 -5.36
CA ILE A 240 0.86 -0.72 -4.51
C ILE A 240 2.33 -1.14 -4.72
N PHE A 241 2.61 -2.44 -4.72
CA PHE A 241 3.96 -2.96 -4.89
C PHE A 241 4.55 -2.57 -6.25
N PHE A 242 3.83 -2.86 -7.36
CA PHE A 242 4.33 -2.57 -8.71
C PHE A 242 4.44 -1.06 -8.99
N ARG A 243 3.53 -0.24 -8.45
CA ARG A 243 3.66 1.22 -8.49
C ARG A 243 4.99 1.69 -7.90
N ARG A 244 5.43 1.07 -6.80
CA ARG A 244 6.63 1.47 -6.08
C ARG A 244 7.91 0.88 -6.67
N VAL A 245 7.90 -0.41 -7.00
CA VAL A 245 9.11 -1.12 -7.40
C VAL A 245 9.54 -0.87 -8.86
N GLN A 246 8.65 -0.29 -9.70
CA GLN A 246 8.89 -0.09 -11.13
C GLN A 246 10.12 0.78 -11.48
N TRP A 247 10.64 1.57 -10.56
CA TRP A 247 11.88 2.29 -10.80
C TRP A 247 13.12 1.37 -10.69
N GLN A 248 13.01 0.30 -9.91
CA GLN A 248 14.03 -0.74 -9.77
C GLN A 248 13.80 -1.87 -10.79
N TRP A 249 12.54 -2.24 -11.00
CA TRP A 249 12.11 -3.28 -11.93
C TRP A 249 11.52 -2.65 -13.18
N ASP A 250 12.32 -2.57 -14.23
CA ASP A 250 12.01 -1.79 -15.41
C ASP A 250 10.93 -2.37 -16.33
N ALA A 251 10.62 -3.66 -16.21
CA ALA A 251 9.68 -4.34 -17.10
C ALA A 251 8.22 -3.84 -16.98
N GLY A 252 7.81 -3.39 -15.80
CA GLY A 252 6.45 -2.86 -15.56
C GLY A 252 6.29 -1.36 -15.78
N TYR A 253 7.36 -0.66 -16.18
CA TYR A 253 7.36 0.79 -16.34
C TYR A 253 6.91 1.23 -17.75
N PRO A 254 6.07 2.29 -17.88
CA PRO A 254 5.46 3.11 -16.82
C PRO A 254 4.07 2.61 -16.41
N PHE A 255 3.89 2.23 -15.14
CA PHE A 255 2.64 1.72 -14.58
C PHE A 255 1.97 2.75 -13.66
N VAL A 256 0.67 2.97 -13.88
CA VAL A 256 -0.22 3.79 -13.02
C VAL A 256 -1.40 2.93 -12.59
N ASP A 257 -1.56 2.74 -11.29
CA ASP A 257 -2.74 2.05 -10.75
C ASP A 257 -3.96 2.97 -10.66
N GLY A 258 -5.16 2.38 -10.53
CA GLY A 258 -6.40 3.14 -10.55
C GLY A 258 -6.52 4.20 -9.44
N LYS A 259 -5.89 4.01 -8.27
CA LYS A 259 -5.90 5.02 -7.19
C LYS A 259 -5.00 6.20 -7.55
N SER A 260 -3.81 5.91 -8.07
CA SER A 260 -2.88 6.95 -8.52
C SER A 260 -3.43 7.73 -9.71
N ALA A 261 -4.09 7.07 -10.67
CA ALA A 261 -4.77 7.72 -11.78
C ALA A 261 -5.79 8.76 -11.30
N GLN A 262 -6.66 8.37 -10.37
CA GLN A 262 -7.63 9.31 -9.77
C GLN A 262 -6.96 10.48 -9.06
N SER A 263 -5.85 10.24 -8.36
CA SER A 263 -5.13 11.27 -7.62
C SER A 263 -4.42 12.26 -8.57
N LEU A 264 -3.81 11.75 -9.64
CA LEU A 264 -3.22 12.58 -10.70
C LEU A 264 -4.26 13.44 -11.40
N TYR A 265 -5.41 12.86 -11.76
CA TYR A 265 -6.53 13.59 -12.37
C TYR A 265 -6.99 14.76 -11.50
N LYS A 266 -7.12 14.57 -10.17
CA LYS A 266 -7.48 15.64 -9.24
C LYS A 266 -6.48 16.80 -9.22
N LEU A 267 -5.23 16.53 -9.49
CA LEU A 267 -4.17 17.55 -9.60
C LEU A 267 -4.09 18.18 -11.00
N GLY A 268 -4.82 17.68 -11.99
CA GLY A 268 -4.73 18.13 -13.38
C GLY A 268 -3.51 17.62 -14.14
N LEU A 269 -2.90 16.52 -13.65
CA LEU A 269 -1.82 15.80 -14.32
C LEU A 269 -2.38 14.65 -15.17
N PRO A 270 -1.63 14.17 -16.19
CA PRO A 270 -2.00 12.97 -16.93
C PRO A 270 -2.12 11.76 -16.00
N ASP A 271 -3.17 10.99 -16.16
CA ASP A 271 -3.49 9.79 -15.38
C ASP A 271 -3.08 8.47 -16.08
N GLU A 272 -2.63 8.56 -17.33
CA GLU A 272 -2.05 7.46 -18.11
C GLU A 272 -0.52 7.45 -17.98
N GLY A 273 0.06 6.24 -17.79
CA GLY A 273 1.50 6.08 -17.54
C GLY A 273 2.38 6.68 -18.62
N GLU A 274 2.10 6.37 -19.89
CA GLU A 274 2.87 6.87 -21.01
C GLU A 274 2.80 8.40 -21.17
N GLU A 275 1.65 9.00 -20.89
CA GLU A 275 1.48 10.45 -20.96
C GLU A 275 2.24 11.15 -19.83
N LEU A 276 2.15 10.62 -18.61
CA LEU A 276 2.90 11.15 -17.48
C LEU A 276 4.42 11.01 -17.71
N HIS A 277 4.87 9.86 -18.23
CA HIS A 277 6.25 9.65 -18.58
C HIS A 277 6.75 10.68 -19.58
N LYS A 278 6.03 10.88 -20.70
CA LYS A 278 6.35 11.91 -21.72
C LYS A 278 6.40 13.31 -21.12
N LEU A 279 5.47 13.64 -20.24
CA LEU A 279 5.44 14.94 -19.56
C LEU A 279 6.69 15.16 -18.68
N ILE A 280 7.12 14.14 -17.95
CA ILE A 280 8.34 14.20 -17.13
C ILE A 280 9.56 14.35 -18.04
N GLU A 281 9.66 13.60 -19.14
CA GLU A 281 10.77 13.73 -20.10
C GLU A 281 10.85 15.12 -20.73
N GLN A 282 9.70 15.66 -21.14
CA GLN A 282 9.61 16.99 -21.74
C GLN A 282 10.14 18.10 -20.82
N HIS A 283 9.94 17.96 -19.53
CA HIS A 283 10.33 18.98 -18.56
C HIS A 283 11.60 18.62 -17.77
N TRP A 284 12.24 17.48 -18.02
CA TRP A 284 13.30 16.89 -17.20
C TRP A 284 14.40 17.88 -16.80
N GLU A 285 14.92 18.66 -17.74
CA GLU A 285 16.00 19.64 -17.48
C GLU A 285 15.61 20.78 -16.55
N LYS A 286 14.30 21.01 -16.38
CA LYS A 286 13.74 22.07 -15.53
C LYS A 286 13.23 21.56 -14.19
N LEU A 287 13.26 20.24 -13.94
CA LEU A 287 12.75 19.63 -12.72
C LEU A 287 13.83 19.61 -11.63
N GLU A 288 13.39 19.67 -10.38
CA GLU A 288 14.24 19.45 -9.21
C GLU A 288 14.73 17.99 -9.19
N ARG A 289 16.06 17.77 -9.26
CA ARG A 289 16.65 16.43 -9.48
C ARG A 289 17.57 15.94 -8.36
N LYS A 290 17.81 16.77 -7.34
CA LYS A 290 18.86 16.50 -6.34
C LYS A 290 18.58 15.27 -5.46
N GLN A 291 17.32 14.92 -5.28
CA GLN A 291 16.89 13.87 -4.34
C GLN A 291 16.71 12.48 -4.98
N PHE A 292 16.97 12.30 -6.29
CA PHE A 292 16.65 11.03 -6.94
C PHE A 292 17.70 9.96 -6.69
N ALA A 293 17.25 8.78 -6.28
CA ALA A 293 18.04 7.57 -6.32
C ALA A 293 18.14 7.07 -7.77
N GLY A 294 19.23 6.42 -8.09
CA GLY A 294 19.51 5.85 -9.41
C GLY A 294 20.90 6.21 -9.89
N GLU A 295 21.57 5.29 -10.55
CA GLU A 295 22.94 5.46 -11.04
C GLU A 295 22.98 6.24 -12.35
N ASP A 296 21.96 6.06 -13.21
CA ASP A 296 21.85 6.70 -14.52
C ASP A 296 20.61 7.61 -14.65
N GLU A 297 20.58 8.43 -15.69
CA GLU A 297 19.46 9.37 -15.94
C GLU A 297 18.13 8.65 -16.20
N LYS A 298 18.14 7.45 -16.75
CA LYS A 298 16.93 6.66 -16.97
C LYS A 298 16.35 6.19 -15.63
N ALA A 299 17.19 5.70 -14.73
CA ALA A 299 16.80 5.31 -13.39
C ALA A 299 16.26 6.50 -12.58
N LYS A 300 16.90 7.67 -12.69
CA LYS A 300 16.43 8.90 -12.05
C LYS A 300 15.05 9.33 -12.55
N LYS A 301 14.81 9.28 -13.87
CA LYS A 301 13.48 9.60 -14.45
C LYS A 301 12.40 8.64 -13.95
N ARG A 302 12.69 7.33 -13.91
CA ARG A 302 11.77 6.33 -13.34
C ARG A 302 11.50 6.60 -11.86
N ARG A 303 12.53 6.98 -11.11
CA ARG A 303 12.37 7.34 -9.70
C ARG A 303 11.51 8.59 -9.53
N ALA A 304 11.71 9.62 -10.34
CA ALA A 304 10.89 10.83 -10.34
C ALA A 304 9.42 10.51 -10.64
N PHE A 305 9.17 9.64 -11.61
CA PHE A 305 7.82 9.16 -11.94
C PHE A 305 7.14 8.53 -10.71
N VAL A 306 7.83 7.61 -10.03
CA VAL A 306 7.30 6.97 -8.82
C VAL A 306 7.05 8.01 -7.71
N ILE A 307 7.93 8.98 -7.51
CA ILE A 307 7.74 10.04 -6.50
C ILE A 307 6.49 10.88 -6.83
N VAL A 308 6.27 11.22 -8.10
CA VAL A 308 5.05 11.95 -8.52
C VAL A 308 3.79 11.13 -8.18
N LEU A 309 3.77 9.84 -8.50
CA LEU A 309 2.64 8.95 -8.18
C LEU A 309 2.36 8.90 -6.67
N GLU A 310 3.41 8.66 -5.89
CA GLU A 310 3.30 8.52 -4.43
C GLU A 310 2.85 9.82 -3.76
N ARG A 311 3.40 10.95 -4.19
CA ARG A 311 3.05 12.26 -3.62
C ARG A 311 1.65 12.70 -4.03
N ALA A 312 1.24 12.47 -5.28
CA ALA A 312 -0.13 12.70 -5.71
C ALA A 312 -1.13 11.83 -4.92
N THR A 313 -0.82 10.54 -4.78
CA THR A 313 -1.66 9.61 -4.02
C THR A 313 -1.70 9.96 -2.53
N GLY A 314 -0.56 10.30 -1.94
CA GLY A 314 -0.46 10.70 -0.54
C GLY A 314 -1.26 11.98 -0.24
N ALA A 315 -1.14 13.00 -1.08
CA ALA A 315 -1.91 14.23 -0.95
C ALA A 315 -3.43 13.99 -1.04
N ASP A 316 -3.86 13.10 -1.94
CA ASP A 316 -5.26 12.73 -2.07
C ASP A 316 -5.78 11.96 -0.86
N LEU A 317 -5.01 11.01 -0.33
CA LEU A 317 -5.36 10.23 0.87
C LEU A 317 -5.41 11.08 2.14
N GLU A 318 -4.62 12.15 2.21
CA GLU A 318 -4.64 13.12 3.31
C GLU A 318 -5.65 14.27 3.08
N GLY A 319 -6.39 14.28 1.94
CA GLY A 319 -7.35 15.32 1.61
C GLY A 319 -6.72 16.67 1.30
N LYS A 320 -5.45 16.71 0.89
CA LYS A 320 -4.64 17.92 0.68
C LYS A 320 -4.39 18.24 -0.80
N SER A 321 -5.11 17.63 -1.75
CA SER A 321 -4.91 17.85 -3.20
C SER A 321 -5.05 19.31 -3.59
N GLU A 322 -6.06 20.04 -3.06
CA GLU A 322 -6.24 21.46 -3.35
C GLU A 322 -5.07 22.30 -2.82
N ALA A 323 -4.57 21.98 -1.63
CA ALA A 323 -3.42 22.68 -1.05
C ALA A 323 -2.14 22.47 -1.88
N VAL A 324 -1.97 21.27 -2.49
CA VAL A 324 -0.87 21.01 -3.43
C VAL A 324 -0.98 21.90 -4.67
N VAL A 325 -2.19 22.01 -5.25
CA VAL A 325 -2.43 22.86 -6.43
C VAL A 325 -2.16 24.33 -6.11
N GLU A 326 -2.63 24.83 -4.97
CA GLU A 326 -2.40 26.20 -4.53
C GLU A 326 -0.91 26.50 -4.28
N ALA A 327 -0.21 25.60 -3.59
CA ALA A 327 1.20 25.74 -3.33
C ALA A 327 2.05 25.71 -4.62
N ALA A 328 1.70 24.86 -5.57
CA ALA A 328 2.38 24.78 -6.87
C ALA A 328 2.15 26.03 -7.74
N ALA A 329 1.05 26.77 -7.55
CA ALA A 329 0.77 28.01 -8.29
C ALA A 329 1.57 29.21 -7.76
N THR A 330 2.08 29.16 -6.54
CA THR A 330 2.81 30.22 -5.86
C THR A 330 4.32 30.05 -5.85
N GLY A 331 4.83 28.87 -6.16
CA GLY A 331 6.26 28.54 -6.28
C GLY A 331 6.69 28.54 -7.72
#